data_bc1a1c09c079d0daa5f8692958e04836
#
_entry.id   bc1a1c09c079d0daa5f8692958e04836
#
_cell.length_a   1.000
_cell.length_b   1.000
_cell.length_c   1.000
_cell.angle_alpha   90.00
_cell.angle_beta   90.00
_cell.angle_gamma   90.00
#
_symmetry.space_group_name_H-M   'P 1'
#
loop_
_entity.id
_entity.type
_entity.pdbx_description
1 polymer ?
#
loop_
_entity_poly.entity_id
_entity_poly.type
_entity_poly.pdbx_seq_one_letter_code
_entity_poly.pdbx_strand_id
1 'polypeptide(L)'
;MIRNLLKSVAVVLAMGALFSCENNIKVVQEISAVDTLAELTATNIKYIRSDSGRRQLVLTSPLLLKFGGEKPYTEFPKGFRVDFFDTTGKAVSSIRAGYGISWARKGILMAKDSVVVKNLKTNEQLNTEKLIWNKAKHQIFSPVPVKIISPDRVIFGDSMKASENFSQRTIYGIRGTVDVTEDSTSQQY
;
A
#
# COMPACT_ATOMS: atom_id res chain seq x y z
N MET A 1 -75.26 -21.80 16.04
CA MET A 1 -74.02 -22.42 16.42
C MET A 1 -72.95 -22.34 15.30
N ILE A 2 -73.25 -22.75 14.06
CA ILE A 2 -72.34 -22.77 12.93
C ILE A 2 -71.74 -21.40 12.60
N ARG A 3 -72.49 -20.30 12.69
CA ARG A 3 -72.08 -18.93 12.39
C ARG A 3 -70.95 -18.41 13.32
N ASN A 4 -70.94 -18.85 14.57
CA ASN A 4 -69.88 -18.48 15.53
C ASN A 4 -68.65 -19.32 15.38
N LEU A 5 -68.79 -20.57 14.92
CA LEU A 5 -67.71 -21.45 14.60
C LEU A 5 -66.89 -20.94 13.37
N LEU A 6 -67.59 -20.48 12.34
CA LEU A 6 -66.98 -19.88 11.16
C LEU A 6 -66.17 -18.60 11.49
N LYS A 7 -66.70 -17.77 12.41
CA LYS A 7 -65.97 -16.55 12.85
C LYS A 7 -64.71 -16.86 13.64
N SER A 8 -64.75 -17.89 14.49
CA SER A 8 -63.56 -18.33 15.24
C SER A 8 -62.45 -18.90 14.32
N VAL A 9 -62.82 -19.67 13.30
CA VAL A 9 -61.88 -20.20 12.32
C VAL A 9 -61.27 -19.08 11.49
N ALA A 10 -62.04 -18.09 11.08
CA ALA A 10 -61.52 -16.93 10.33
C ALA A 10 -60.51 -16.10 11.16
N VAL A 11 -60.70 -15.94 12.46
CA VAL A 11 -59.77 -15.20 13.36
C VAL A 11 -58.49 -15.97 13.58
N VAL A 12 -58.53 -17.31 13.69
CA VAL A 12 -57.35 -18.14 13.85
C VAL A 12 -56.51 -18.14 12.55
N LEU A 13 -57.12 -18.19 11.37
CA LEU A 13 -56.45 -18.08 10.09
C LEU A 13 -55.82 -16.70 9.88
N ALA A 14 -56.44 -15.62 10.32
CA ALA A 14 -55.93 -14.26 10.24
C ALA A 14 -54.69 -14.05 11.16
N MET A 15 -54.66 -14.67 12.35
CA MET A 15 -53.52 -14.63 13.26
C MET A 15 -52.32 -15.44 12.74
N GLY A 16 -52.55 -16.53 12.00
CA GLY A 16 -51.45 -17.31 11.39
C GLY A 16 -50.70 -16.58 10.27
N ALA A 17 -51.36 -15.63 9.60
CA ALA A 17 -50.73 -14.88 8.51
C ALA A 17 -49.73 -13.78 8.97
N LEU A 18 -49.73 -13.44 10.27
CA LEU A 18 -48.87 -12.39 10.83
C LEU A 18 -47.45 -12.88 11.19
N PHE A 19 -47.17 -14.18 11.17
CA PHE A 19 -45.88 -14.76 11.52
C PHE A 19 -44.99 -15.09 10.30
N SER A 20 -45.39 -14.75 9.08
CA SER A 20 -44.65 -15.08 7.85
C SER A 20 -43.78 -13.96 7.34
N CYS A 21 -42.98 -13.35 8.20
CA CYS A 21 -41.82 -12.54 7.78
C CYS A 21 -40.67 -12.76 8.75
N GLU A 22 -40.05 -13.93 8.70
CA GLU A 22 -38.65 -14.04 9.17
C GLU A 22 -37.76 -13.39 8.13
N ASN A 23 -37.50 -12.10 8.34
CA ASN A 23 -36.39 -11.45 7.68
C ASN A 23 -35.10 -12.11 8.18
N ASN A 24 -34.48 -12.92 7.33
CA ASN A 24 -33.29 -13.67 7.69
C ASN A 24 -32.10 -12.69 7.77
N ILE A 25 -32.01 -11.97 8.90
CA ILE A 25 -30.98 -10.97 9.21
C ILE A 25 -29.57 -11.56 9.04
N LYS A 26 -29.41 -12.88 9.22
CA LYS A 26 -28.13 -13.57 8.99
C LYS A 26 -27.71 -13.53 7.53
N VAL A 27 -28.60 -13.68 6.57
CA VAL A 27 -28.28 -13.58 5.14
C VAL A 27 -27.90 -12.15 4.76
N VAL A 28 -28.55 -11.16 5.34
CA VAL A 28 -28.19 -9.74 5.15
C VAL A 28 -26.84 -9.43 5.80
N GLN A 29 -26.53 -10.01 6.96
CA GLN A 29 -25.23 -9.87 7.61
C GLN A 29 -24.10 -10.60 6.86
N GLU A 30 -24.36 -11.77 6.28
CA GLU A 30 -23.38 -12.46 5.42
C GLU A 30 -23.12 -11.70 4.11
N ILE A 31 -24.12 -11.06 3.52
CA ILE A 31 -23.95 -10.20 2.35
C ILE A 31 -23.28 -8.87 2.74
N SER A 32 -23.48 -8.39 3.97
CA SER A 32 -22.83 -7.18 4.50
C SER A 32 -21.41 -7.44 5.04
N ALA A 33 -21.01 -8.69 5.23
CA ALA A 33 -19.62 -9.09 5.51
C ALA A 33 -18.68 -8.96 4.30
N VAL A 34 -19.11 -8.21 3.27
CA VAL A 34 -18.43 -7.99 1.99
C VAL A 34 -17.29 -6.96 2.04
N ASP A 35 -16.76 -6.64 3.22
CA ASP A 35 -15.50 -5.88 3.31
C ASP A 35 -14.26 -6.72 2.91
N THR A 36 -14.48 -8.01 2.57
CA THR A 36 -13.39 -8.94 2.18
C THR A 36 -13.23 -9.11 0.67
N LEU A 37 -14.19 -8.66 -0.15
CA LEU A 37 -14.10 -8.76 -1.61
C LEU A 37 -13.59 -7.45 -2.20
N ALA A 38 -12.59 -7.54 -3.07
CA ALA A 38 -12.09 -6.40 -3.79
C ALA A 38 -13.16 -5.88 -4.77
N GLU A 39 -13.49 -4.58 -4.71
CA GLU A 39 -14.36 -3.90 -5.68
C GLU A 39 -13.77 -3.91 -7.10
N LEU A 40 -12.43 -3.90 -7.16
CA LEU A 40 -11.68 -3.92 -8.41
C LEU A 40 -10.47 -4.82 -8.25
N THR A 41 -10.32 -5.75 -9.17
CA THR A 41 -9.11 -6.55 -9.36
C THR A 41 -8.52 -6.24 -10.72
N ALA A 42 -7.26 -5.85 -10.78
CA ALA A 42 -6.56 -5.58 -12.03
C ALA A 42 -5.19 -6.27 -12.03
N THR A 43 -4.85 -6.89 -13.16
CA THR A 43 -3.58 -7.60 -13.36
C THR A 43 -2.68 -6.86 -14.33
N ASN A 44 -1.35 -7.00 -14.14
CA ASN A 44 -0.32 -6.40 -15.00
C ASN A 44 -0.54 -4.90 -15.24
N ILE A 45 -0.86 -4.17 -14.18
CA ILE A 45 -1.19 -2.75 -14.28
C ILE A 45 0.05 -1.91 -14.58
N LYS A 46 -0.19 -0.85 -15.35
CA LYS A 46 0.73 0.26 -15.54
C LYS A 46 -0.07 1.56 -15.37
N TYR A 47 0.15 2.23 -14.25
CA TYR A 47 -0.46 3.52 -13.96
C TYR A 47 0.55 4.64 -14.21
N ILE A 48 0.17 5.63 -15.00
CA ILE A 48 1.00 6.80 -15.33
C ILE A 48 0.33 8.04 -14.77
N ARG A 49 1.05 8.80 -13.93
CA ARG A 49 0.64 10.13 -13.52
C ARG A 49 1.44 11.17 -14.28
N SER A 50 0.73 12.06 -14.95
CA SER A 50 1.31 13.20 -15.66
C SER A 50 0.76 14.50 -15.08
N ASP A 51 1.55 15.55 -15.17
CA ASP A 51 1.15 16.92 -14.85
C ASP A 51 1.65 17.84 -15.97
N SER A 52 0.72 18.67 -16.51
CA SER A 52 1.03 19.58 -17.62
C SER A 52 1.69 18.86 -18.81
N GLY A 53 1.19 17.67 -19.16
CA GLY A 53 1.73 16.84 -20.24
C GLY A 53 3.04 16.12 -19.93
N ARG A 54 3.63 16.32 -18.76
CA ARG A 54 4.90 15.71 -18.36
C ARG A 54 4.65 14.56 -17.40
N ARG A 55 5.24 13.40 -17.73
CA ARG A 55 5.16 12.22 -16.88
C ARG A 55 5.92 12.46 -15.58
N GLN A 56 5.25 12.30 -14.44
CA GLN A 56 5.84 12.45 -13.11
C GLN A 56 6.19 11.12 -12.47
N LEU A 57 5.33 10.11 -12.64
CA LEU A 57 5.60 8.78 -12.13
C LEU A 57 4.95 7.70 -13.00
N VAL A 58 5.52 6.51 -12.95
CA VAL A 58 4.95 5.28 -13.50
C VAL A 58 4.94 4.25 -12.39
N LEU A 59 3.77 3.70 -12.09
CA LEU A 59 3.60 2.58 -11.17
C LEU A 59 3.27 1.34 -12.00
N THR A 60 3.95 0.24 -11.71
CA THR A 60 3.68 -1.08 -12.28
C THR A 60 3.47 -2.08 -11.17
N SER A 61 2.51 -3.01 -11.35
CA SER A 61 2.28 -4.11 -10.43
C SER A 61 1.66 -5.31 -11.16
N PRO A 62 2.04 -6.55 -10.82
CA PRO A 62 1.40 -7.74 -11.36
C PRO A 62 -0.08 -7.86 -10.94
N LEU A 63 -0.44 -7.35 -9.75
CA LEU A 63 -1.80 -7.44 -9.21
C LEU A 63 -2.12 -6.22 -8.35
N LEU A 64 -3.28 -5.64 -8.59
CA LEU A 64 -3.88 -4.58 -7.78
C LEU A 64 -5.26 -5.03 -7.32
N LEU A 65 -5.52 -4.90 -6.02
CA LEU A 65 -6.82 -5.10 -5.41
C LEU A 65 -7.26 -3.78 -4.78
N LYS A 66 -8.47 -3.33 -5.10
CA LYS A 66 -9.07 -2.14 -4.50
C LYS A 66 -10.26 -2.56 -3.65
N PHE A 67 -10.26 -2.14 -2.41
CA PHE A 67 -11.31 -2.39 -1.44
C PHE A 67 -12.04 -1.07 -1.11
N GLY A 68 -13.35 -1.14 -1.09
CA GLY A 68 -14.24 0.00 -0.79
C GLY A 68 -14.59 0.11 0.69
N GLY A 69 -15.86 0.45 0.95
CA GLY A 69 -16.44 0.54 2.29
C GLY A 69 -15.99 1.77 3.08
N GLU A 70 -16.10 1.70 4.40
CA GLU A 70 -15.80 2.81 5.30
C GLU A 70 -14.31 3.18 5.33
N LYS A 71 -13.42 2.19 5.17
CA LYS A 71 -11.96 2.36 5.23
C LYS A 71 -11.30 1.89 3.92
N PRO A 72 -11.58 2.59 2.80
CA PRO A 72 -11.09 2.14 1.50
C PRO A 72 -9.57 2.13 1.43
N TYR A 73 -9.04 1.08 0.78
CA TYR A 73 -7.62 0.93 0.53
C TYR A 73 -7.34 0.25 -0.81
N THR A 74 -6.12 0.39 -1.27
CA THR A 74 -5.61 -0.31 -2.45
C THR A 74 -4.42 -1.15 -2.02
N GLU A 75 -4.38 -2.40 -2.45
CA GLU A 75 -3.35 -3.38 -2.11
C GLU A 75 -2.62 -3.84 -3.36
N PHE A 76 -1.33 -4.11 -3.21
CA PHE A 76 -0.45 -4.68 -4.23
C PHE A 76 0.17 -5.98 -3.66
N PRO A 77 -0.59 -7.09 -3.64
CA PRO A 77 -0.17 -8.31 -2.92
C PRO A 77 0.98 -9.05 -3.59
N LYS A 78 1.26 -8.78 -4.86
CA LYS A 78 2.40 -9.33 -5.62
C LYS A 78 3.49 -8.30 -5.89
N GLY A 79 3.57 -7.28 -5.01
CA GLY A 79 4.54 -6.22 -5.10
C GLY A 79 4.21 -5.15 -6.14
N PHE A 80 5.06 -4.15 -6.16
CA PHE A 80 4.96 -3.02 -7.08
C PHE A 80 6.33 -2.38 -7.32
N ARG A 81 6.38 -1.60 -8.39
CA ARG A 81 7.49 -0.69 -8.70
C ARG A 81 6.93 0.68 -9.07
N VAL A 82 7.54 1.75 -8.57
CA VAL A 82 7.29 3.14 -8.96
C VAL A 82 8.59 3.74 -9.45
N ASP A 83 8.57 4.31 -10.64
CA ASP A 83 9.65 5.14 -11.17
C ASP A 83 9.19 6.60 -11.20
N PHE A 84 10.01 7.50 -10.66
CA PHE A 84 9.77 8.94 -10.62
C PHE A 84 10.62 9.63 -11.67
N PHE A 85 10.06 10.66 -12.29
CA PHE A 85 10.68 11.39 -13.40
C PHE A 85 10.80 12.87 -13.07
N ASP A 86 11.85 13.50 -13.56
CA ASP A 86 12.01 14.94 -13.51
C ASP A 86 11.26 15.65 -14.65
N THR A 87 11.38 16.98 -14.70
CA THR A 87 10.75 17.81 -15.71
C THR A 87 11.26 17.57 -17.13
N THR A 88 12.43 16.94 -17.28
CA THR A 88 13.00 16.55 -18.58
C THR A 88 12.55 15.18 -19.05
N GLY A 89 11.81 14.43 -18.20
CA GLY A 89 11.34 13.07 -18.48
C GLY A 89 12.37 12.00 -18.17
N LYS A 90 13.48 12.35 -17.50
CA LYS A 90 14.50 11.38 -17.03
C LYS A 90 14.07 10.78 -15.70
N ALA A 91 14.22 9.46 -15.56
CA ALA A 91 14.00 8.80 -14.28
C ALA A 91 15.06 9.25 -13.25
N VAL A 92 14.60 9.70 -12.08
CA VAL A 92 15.45 10.24 -11.01
C VAL A 92 15.46 9.40 -9.75
N SER A 93 14.40 8.63 -9.52
CA SER A 93 14.36 7.69 -8.40
C SER A 93 13.37 6.56 -8.68
N SER A 94 13.52 5.47 -7.95
CA SER A 94 12.58 4.34 -8.02
C SER A 94 12.36 3.73 -6.64
N ILE A 95 11.18 3.14 -6.45
CA ILE A 95 10.82 2.33 -5.28
C ILE A 95 10.30 0.99 -5.81
N ARG A 96 10.75 -0.11 -5.21
CA ARG A 96 10.16 -1.44 -5.40
C ARG A 96 9.97 -2.13 -4.06
N ALA A 97 8.95 -2.97 -3.97
CA ALA A 97 8.66 -3.78 -2.79
C ALA A 97 7.90 -5.05 -3.18
N GLY A 98 7.98 -6.10 -2.37
CA GLY A 98 7.23 -7.33 -2.56
C GLY A 98 5.75 -7.19 -2.21
N TYR A 99 5.39 -6.21 -1.39
CA TYR A 99 4.02 -5.92 -0.97
C TYR A 99 3.80 -4.42 -0.80
N GLY A 100 2.60 -3.94 -1.07
CA GLY A 100 2.21 -2.55 -0.84
C GLY A 100 0.74 -2.40 -0.46
N ILE A 101 0.45 -1.39 0.36
CA ILE A 101 -0.92 -1.00 0.69
C ILE A 101 -1.02 0.53 0.79
N SER A 102 -2.09 1.10 0.26
CA SER A 102 -2.35 2.54 0.24
C SER A 102 -3.72 2.87 0.80
N TRP A 103 -3.77 3.63 1.88
CA TRP A 103 -4.98 4.22 2.44
C TRP A 103 -5.10 5.67 1.96
N ALA A 104 -5.73 5.87 0.81
CA ALA A 104 -5.79 7.18 0.15
C ALA A 104 -6.40 8.26 1.04
N ARG A 105 -7.50 7.96 1.76
CA ARG A 105 -8.15 8.90 2.70
C ARG A 105 -7.24 9.33 3.85
N LYS A 106 -6.32 8.45 4.30
CA LYS A 106 -5.35 8.75 5.36
C LYS A 106 -4.08 9.41 4.84
N GLY A 107 -3.88 9.42 3.53
CA GLY A 107 -2.62 9.84 2.93
C GLY A 107 -1.42 8.97 3.34
N ILE A 108 -1.66 7.70 3.68
CA ILE A 108 -0.62 6.74 4.10
C ILE A 108 -0.41 5.71 2.99
N LEU A 109 0.85 5.47 2.67
CA LEU A 109 1.28 4.34 1.84
C LEU A 109 2.32 3.54 2.62
N MET A 110 2.18 2.22 2.63
CA MET A 110 3.12 1.30 3.26
C MET A 110 3.65 0.31 2.22
N ALA A 111 4.94 0.18 2.16
CA ALA A 111 5.67 -0.83 1.40
C ALA A 111 6.32 -1.82 2.35
N LYS A 112 6.30 -3.10 2.02
CA LYS A 112 6.92 -4.19 2.79
C LYS A 112 7.62 -5.17 1.85
N ASP A 113 8.39 -6.05 2.46
CA ASP A 113 9.03 -7.20 1.85
C ASP A 113 10.06 -6.75 0.81
N SER A 114 11.31 -6.70 1.27
CA SER A 114 12.48 -6.33 0.45
C SER A 114 12.31 -4.99 -0.27
N VAL A 115 11.97 -3.97 0.50
CA VAL A 115 11.82 -2.60 -0.01
C VAL A 115 13.16 -2.05 -0.43
N VAL A 116 13.26 -1.62 -1.68
CA VAL A 116 14.44 -0.97 -2.24
C VAL A 116 14.05 0.38 -2.82
N VAL A 117 14.67 1.44 -2.32
CA VAL A 117 14.57 2.79 -2.86
C VAL A 117 15.91 3.15 -3.50
N LYS A 118 15.90 3.62 -4.74
CA LYS A 118 17.09 4.09 -5.45
C LYS A 118 16.96 5.56 -5.79
N ASN A 119 17.99 6.34 -5.48
CA ASN A 119 18.18 7.67 -6.01
C ASN A 119 19.18 7.57 -7.16
N LEU A 120 18.71 7.79 -8.39
CA LEU A 120 19.53 7.66 -9.60
C LEU A 120 20.42 8.89 -9.84
N LYS A 121 20.20 10.00 -9.11
CA LYS A 121 21.04 11.20 -9.19
C LYS A 121 22.29 11.07 -8.32
N THR A 122 22.13 10.49 -7.13
CA THR A 122 23.23 10.36 -6.15
C THR A 122 23.82 8.96 -6.12
N ASN A 123 23.27 8.00 -6.88
CA ASN A 123 23.58 6.58 -6.84
C ASN A 123 23.45 5.96 -5.44
N GLU A 124 22.56 6.52 -4.62
CA GLU A 124 22.24 5.99 -3.30
C GLU A 124 21.12 4.95 -3.38
N GLN A 125 21.22 3.92 -2.56
CA GLN A 125 20.20 2.89 -2.40
C GLN A 125 19.88 2.68 -0.92
N LEU A 126 18.58 2.69 -0.58
CA LEU A 126 18.06 2.28 0.72
C LEU A 126 17.45 0.90 0.58
N ASN A 127 17.82 -0.03 1.46
CA ASN A 127 17.18 -1.33 1.64
C ASN A 127 16.56 -1.41 3.04
N THR A 128 15.33 -1.91 3.11
CA THR A 128 14.62 -2.12 4.38
C THR A 128 13.47 -3.12 4.18
N GLU A 129 12.94 -3.70 5.25
CA GLU A 129 11.78 -4.59 5.17
C GLU A 129 10.44 -3.84 5.26
N LYS A 130 10.45 -2.57 5.67
CA LYS A 130 9.23 -1.77 5.77
C LYS A 130 9.51 -0.29 5.58
N LEU A 131 8.71 0.36 4.73
CA LEU A 131 8.74 1.80 4.51
C LEU A 131 7.33 2.36 4.56
N ILE A 132 7.14 3.46 5.26
CA ILE A 132 5.85 4.13 5.39
C ILE A 132 6.01 5.58 4.91
N TRP A 133 5.16 5.96 3.98
CA TRP A 133 5.05 7.34 3.50
C TRP A 133 3.78 7.98 4.04
N ASN A 134 3.94 9.05 4.79
CA ASN A 134 2.86 9.89 5.27
C ASN A 134 2.83 11.19 4.43
N LYS A 135 1.91 11.26 3.49
CA LYS A 135 1.76 12.40 2.58
C LYS A 135 1.39 13.68 3.31
N ALA A 136 0.53 13.60 4.33
CA ALA A 136 0.10 14.77 5.09
C ALA A 136 1.25 15.43 5.88
N LYS A 137 2.24 14.63 6.28
CA LYS A 137 3.44 15.10 6.99
C LYS A 137 4.64 15.30 6.07
N HIS A 138 4.51 15.06 4.77
CA HIS A 138 5.62 15.06 3.81
C HIS A 138 6.83 14.25 4.28
N GLN A 139 6.58 13.11 4.91
CA GLN A 139 7.59 12.32 5.60
C GLN A 139 7.54 10.86 5.19
N ILE A 140 8.73 10.30 5.02
CA ILE A 140 8.96 8.87 4.83
C ILE A 140 9.70 8.36 6.06
N PHE A 141 9.33 7.18 6.56
CA PHE A 141 10.04 6.56 7.67
C PHE A 141 10.06 5.04 7.58
N SER A 142 11.14 4.44 8.06
CA SER A 142 11.27 3.02 8.31
C SER A 142 11.37 2.79 9.80
N PRO A 143 10.41 2.06 10.44
CA PRO A 143 10.47 1.71 11.85
C PRO A 143 11.30 0.44 12.11
N VAL A 144 11.94 -0.11 11.10
CA VAL A 144 12.73 -1.34 11.14
C VAL A 144 14.13 -1.08 10.55
N PRO A 145 15.10 -2.00 10.73
CA PRO A 145 16.47 -1.79 10.25
C PRO A 145 16.57 -1.36 8.80
N VAL A 146 17.52 -0.48 8.55
CA VAL A 146 17.83 0.08 7.25
C VAL A 146 19.29 -0.15 6.90
N LYS A 147 19.55 -0.39 5.61
CA LYS A 147 20.88 -0.38 5.00
C LYS A 147 20.89 0.68 3.91
N ILE A 148 21.74 1.69 4.03
CA ILE A 148 21.93 2.74 3.05
C ILE A 148 23.27 2.51 2.38
N ILE A 149 23.27 2.40 1.08
CA ILE A 149 24.44 2.19 0.23
C ILE A 149 24.62 3.48 -0.57
N SER A 150 25.75 4.13 -0.40
CA SER A 150 26.21 5.27 -1.17
C SER A 150 27.48 4.88 -1.92
N PRO A 151 27.94 5.67 -2.91
CA PRO A 151 29.17 5.34 -3.65
C PRO A 151 30.41 5.21 -2.77
N ASP A 152 30.47 5.96 -1.66
CA ASP A 152 31.62 6.04 -0.75
C ASP A 152 31.46 5.23 0.54
N ARG A 153 30.24 4.84 0.92
CA ARG A 153 30.01 4.18 2.20
C ARG A 153 28.73 3.36 2.25
N VAL A 154 28.69 2.44 3.21
CA VAL A 154 27.48 1.70 3.60
C VAL A 154 27.16 2.00 5.07
N ILE A 155 25.92 2.43 5.36
CA ILE A 155 25.43 2.76 6.69
C ILE A 155 24.34 1.79 7.08
N PHE A 156 24.41 1.22 8.29
CA PHE A 156 23.39 0.42 8.91
C PHE A 156 22.77 1.20 10.08
N GLY A 157 21.45 1.17 10.19
CA GLY A 157 20.71 1.81 11.28
C GLY A 157 19.50 0.98 11.69
N ASP A 158 18.96 1.25 12.90
CA ASP A 158 17.80 0.55 13.45
C ASP A 158 16.49 1.08 12.86
N SER A 159 16.47 2.36 12.52
CA SER A 159 15.32 3.03 11.89
C SER A 159 15.76 4.30 11.16
N MET A 160 14.86 4.86 10.35
CA MET A 160 15.12 6.07 9.58
C MET A 160 13.88 6.94 9.47
N LYS A 161 14.06 8.26 9.48
CA LYS A 161 13.10 9.25 9.00
C LYS A 161 13.73 10.07 7.88
N ALA A 162 12.93 10.46 6.88
CA ALA A 162 13.38 11.31 5.78
C ALA A 162 12.24 12.20 5.28
N SER A 163 12.58 13.30 4.63
CA SER A 163 11.67 14.06 3.77
C SER A 163 11.27 13.24 2.54
N GLU A 164 10.15 13.56 1.89
CA GLU A 164 9.66 12.85 0.70
C GLU A 164 10.69 12.75 -0.43
N ASN A 165 11.51 13.76 -0.58
CA ASN A 165 12.56 13.82 -1.61
C ASN A 165 13.92 13.28 -1.11
N PHE A 166 13.98 12.71 0.11
CA PHE A 166 15.20 12.22 0.76
C PHE A 166 16.32 13.25 0.93
N SER A 167 16.04 14.56 0.75
CA SER A 167 17.03 15.61 0.92
C SER A 167 17.51 15.77 2.37
N GLN A 168 16.62 15.48 3.32
CA GLN A 168 16.93 15.44 4.75
C GLN A 168 16.58 14.06 5.28
N ARG A 169 17.51 13.46 6.01
CA ARG A 169 17.31 12.16 6.64
C ARG A 169 17.99 12.08 8.00
N THR A 170 17.34 11.39 8.91
CA THR A 170 17.87 11.05 10.23
C THR A 170 17.86 9.53 10.38
N ILE A 171 19.01 8.96 10.69
CA ILE A 171 19.18 7.52 10.93
C ILE A 171 19.35 7.37 12.43
N TYR A 172 18.59 6.46 13.02
CA TYR A 172 18.65 6.17 14.45
C TYR A 172 19.34 4.83 14.66
N GLY A 173 20.08 4.69 15.78
CA GLY A 173 20.75 3.47 16.15
C GLY A 173 21.75 3.02 15.08
N ILE A 174 22.68 3.89 14.68
CA ILE A 174 23.72 3.53 13.72
C ILE A 174 24.55 2.41 14.32
N ARG A 175 24.60 1.26 13.63
CA ARG A 175 25.32 0.06 14.08
C ARG A 175 26.71 -0.09 13.46
N GLY A 176 26.96 0.58 12.33
CA GLY A 176 28.23 0.54 11.65
C GLY A 176 28.20 1.33 10.35
N THR A 177 29.38 1.76 9.93
CA THR A 177 29.67 2.31 8.62
C THR A 177 30.86 1.58 8.04
N VAL A 178 30.77 1.28 6.75
CA VAL A 178 31.89 0.68 6.00
C VAL A 178 32.19 1.60 4.84
N ASP A 179 33.39 2.12 4.78
CA ASP A 179 33.85 2.89 3.64
C ASP A 179 34.15 1.95 2.48
N VAL A 180 33.64 2.27 1.30
CA VAL A 180 33.91 1.52 0.07
C VAL A 180 35.07 2.21 -0.62
N THR A 181 36.29 1.71 -0.41
CA THR A 181 37.47 2.13 -1.15
C THR A 181 37.54 1.26 -2.41
N GLU A 182 37.52 1.86 -3.60
CA GLU A 182 37.94 1.16 -4.82
C GLU A 182 39.45 0.99 -4.76
N ASP A 183 39.93 -0.21 -4.46
CA ASP A 183 41.31 -0.57 -4.62
C ASP A 183 41.66 -0.58 -6.13
N SER A 184 42.10 0.56 -6.60
CA SER A 184 42.73 0.69 -7.91
C SER A 184 44.14 0.11 -7.86
N THR A 185 44.27 -1.18 -7.61
CA THR A 185 45.53 -1.87 -7.79
C THR A 185 45.62 -2.35 -9.24
N SER A 186 45.91 -1.41 -10.13
CA SER A 186 46.51 -1.75 -11.42
C SER A 186 47.93 -2.26 -11.14
N GLN A 187 48.08 -3.56 -10.97
CA GLN A 187 49.40 -4.17 -11.09
C GLN A 187 49.79 -4.21 -12.58
N GLN A 188 50.62 -3.25 -12.93
CA GLN A 188 51.49 -3.41 -14.11
C GLN A 188 52.55 -4.47 -13.80
N TYR A 189 52.55 -5.51 -14.62
CA TYR A 189 53.70 -6.32 -14.92
C TYR A 189 53.81 -6.47 -16.41
#